data_d17c92259f2d1ac22b304cad1fe9518b
#
_entry.id   d17c92259f2d1ac22b304cad1fe9518b
#
_cell.length_a   1.000
_cell.length_b   1.000
_cell.length_c   1.000
_cell.angle_alpha   90.00
_cell.angle_beta   90.00
_cell.angle_gamma   90.00
#
_symmetry.space_group_name_H-M   'P 1'
#
loop_
_entity.id
_entity.type
_entity.pdbx_description
1 polymer ?
#
loop_
_entity_poly.entity_id
_entity_poly.type
_entity_poly.pdbx_seq_one_letter_code
_entity_poly.pdbx_strand_id
1 'polypeptide(L)'
;IDYGVSGATLLSGVNSGGKTSTLDLVALVVVLAQMGMPVPAASATVERFEEVHYYAKSQGTLDAGAFEATLRDFGDLVEGADGRLVLVDELESITEPGASAKIIAGILEALDEQDATAVFVSHLAREIRDAADFAVAVDEPSGLDTVDGELRVNRSPRKGHLARSTPE
;
A
#
# COMPACT_ATOMS: atom_id res chain seq x y z
N ILE A 1 0.00 15.54 -5.95
CA ILE A 1 0.53 14.57 -4.98
C ILE A 1 2.02 14.54 -5.13
N ASP A 2 2.74 14.68 -4.03
CA ASP A 2 4.18 14.48 -3.94
C ASP A 2 4.38 13.24 -3.06
N TYR A 3 4.83 12.14 -3.65
CA TYR A 3 4.93 10.87 -2.94
C TYR A 3 6.09 10.04 -3.49
N GLY A 4 6.83 9.38 -2.61
CA GLY A 4 7.91 8.47 -2.96
C GLY A 4 7.86 7.22 -2.11
N VAL A 5 8.00 6.06 -2.74
CA VAL A 5 7.97 4.73 -2.14
C VAL A 5 9.35 4.10 -2.22
N SER A 6 9.75 3.39 -1.16
CA SER A 6 10.94 2.54 -1.12
C SER A 6 10.73 1.45 -0.08
N GLY A 7 11.09 0.21 -0.40
CA GLY A 7 10.89 -0.94 0.47
C GLY A 7 9.41 -1.25 0.75
N ALA A 8 9.13 -1.99 1.82
CA ALA A 8 7.79 -2.36 2.22
C ALA A 8 7.11 -1.21 3.01
N THR A 9 6.04 -0.65 2.43
CA THR A 9 5.33 0.51 2.97
C THR A 9 3.85 0.22 3.13
N LEU A 10 3.29 0.63 4.26
CA LEU A 10 1.86 0.56 4.56
C LEU A 10 1.22 1.95 4.39
N LEU A 11 0.27 2.07 3.47
CA LEU A 11 -0.50 3.30 3.24
C LEU A 11 -1.82 3.21 3.99
N SER A 12 -1.94 3.97 5.06
CA SER A 12 -3.10 4.02 5.95
C SER A 12 -3.92 5.29 5.77
N GLY A 13 -5.01 5.41 6.48
CA GLY A 13 -5.86 6.61 6.55
C GLY A 13 -7.32 6.37 6.23
N VAL A 14 -8.13 7.42 6.33
CA VAL A 14 -9.59 7.36 6.12
C VAL A 14 -9.97 6.97 4.70
N ASN A 15 -11.15 6.35 4.50
CA ASN A 15 -11.61 5.85 3.21
C ASN A 15 -11.69 6.91 2.10
N SER A 16 -11.97 8.17 2.45
CA SER A 16 -12.00 9.30 1.51
C SER A 16 -10.62 9.93 1.26
N GLY A 17 -9.55 9.41 1.86
CA GLY A 17 -8.20 9.99 1.82
C GLY A 17 -7.46 9.81 0.49
N GLY A 18 -8.01 9.08 -0.48
CA GLY A 18 -7.40 8.87 -1.78
C GLY A 18 -6.32 7.79 -1.81
N LYS A 19 -6.32 6.83 -0.87
CA LYS A 19 -5.36 5.72 -0.80
C LYS A 19 -5.31 4.91 -2.09
N THR A 20 -6.45 4.38 -2.53
CA THR A 20 -6.57 3.64 -3.80
C THR A 20 -6.09 4.48 -4.98
N SER A 21 -6.52 5.76 -5.05
CA SER A 21 -6.08 6.65 -6.13
C SER A 21 -4.57 6.92 -6.10
N THR A 22 -3.95 6.92 -4.93
CA THR A 22 -2.48 7.04 -4.81
C THR A 22 -1.81 5.77 -5.30
N LEU A 23 -2.34 4.60 -4.94
CA LEU A 23 -1.85 3.31 -5.40
C LEU A 23 -1.95 3.19 -6.93
N ASP A 24 -3.11 3.55 -7.50
CA ASP A 24 -3.35 3.59 -8.95
C ASP A 24 -2.36 4.52 -9.66
N LEU A 25 -2.09 5.70 -9.07
CA LEU A 25 -1.15 6.66 -9.63
C LEU A 25 0.28 6.10 -9.62
N VAL A 26 0.70 5.44 -8.55
CA VAL A 26 2.02 4.78 -8.48
C VAL A 26 2.14 3.72 -9.57
N ALA A 27 1.15 2.83 -9.68
CA ALA A 27 1.12 1.81 -10.73
C ALA A 27 1.21 2.42 -12.13
N LEU A 28 0.38 3.42 -12.41
CA LEU A 28 0.34 4.09 -13.72
C LEU A 28 1.67 4.75 -14.06
N VAL A 29 2.27 5.49 -13.12
CA VAL A 29 3.55 6.18 -13.33
C VAL A 29 4.66 5.17 -13.61
N VAL A 30 4.75 4.08 -12.85
CA VAL A 30 5.77 3.05 -13.03
C VAL A 30 5.61 2.37 -14.40
N VAL A 31 4.41 1.93 -14.75
CA VAL A 31 4.15 1.24 -16.02
C VAL A 31 4.45 2.15 -17.21
N LEU A 32 3.94 3.39 -17.21
CA LEU A 32 4.19 4.34 -18.31
C LEU A 32 5.67 4.68 -18.43
N ALA A 33 6.37 4.93 -17.31
CA ALA A 33 7.80 5.23 -17.32
C ALA A 33 8.63 4.07 -17.90
N GLN A 34 8.33 2.83 -17.52
CA GLN A 34 9.02 1.65 -18.04
C GLN A 34 8.74 1.39 -19.53
N MET A 35 7.57 1.82 -20.02
CA MET A 35 7.24 1.80 -21.45
C MET A 35 7.86 2.96 -22.23
N GLY A 36 8.57 3.89 -21.58
CA GLY A 36 9.11 5.10 -22.20
C GLY A 36 8.04 6.12 -22.59
N MET A 37 6.87 6.06 -21.97
CA MET A 37 5.74 6.95 -22.23
C MET A 37 5.73 8.17 -21.28
N PRO A 38 5.12 9.29 -21.66
CA PRO A 38 4.91 10.41 -20.75
C PRO A 38 4.10 9.99 -19.53
N VAL A 39 4.54 10.42 -18.33
CA VAL A 39 3.86 10.16 -17.07
C VAL A 39 3.01 11.36 -16.63
N PRO A 40 1.91 11.18 -15.92
CA PRO A 40 1.04 12.25 -15.43
C PRO A 40 1.62 12.93 -14.17
N ALA A 41 2.86 13.40 -14.26
CA ALA A 41 3.58 14.06 -13.17
C ALA A 41 4.49 15.16 -13.69
N ALA A 42 4.73 16.19 -12.87
CA ALA A 42 5.70 17.26 -13.19
C ALA A 42 7.14 16.71 -13.20
N SER A 43 7.42 15.73 -12.34
CA SER A 43 8.66 14.97 -12.32
C SER A 43 8.40 13.58 -11.71
N ALA A 44 9.13 12.57 -12.16
CA ALA A 44 9.12 11.25 -11.57
C ALA A 44 10.52 10.62 -11.68
N THR A 45 10.94 9.97 -10.61
CA THR A 45 12.10 9.08 -10.62
C THR A 45 11.57 7.69 -10.33
N VAL A 46 11.79 6.76 -11.24
CA VAL A 46 11.25 5.41 -11.16
C VAL A 46 12.41 4.43 -11.28
N GLU A 47 12.49 3.51 -10.34
CA GLU A 47 13.37 2.37 -10.43
C GLU A 47 12.85 1.39 -11.49
N ARG A 48 13.74 0.60 -12.05
CA ARG A 48 13.35 -0.44 -13.00
C ARG A 48 12.89 -1.68 -12.24
N PHE A 49 11.66 -2.07 -12.46
CA PHE A 49 11.10 -3.32 -11.95
C PHE A 49 11.03 -4.37 -13.06
N GLU A 50 11.31 -5.62 -12.73
CA GLU A 50 11.15 -6.75 -13.64
C GLU A 50 9.68 -7.13 -13.77
N GLU A 51 8.94 -7.05 -12.67
CA GLU A 51 7.51 -7.36 -12.60
C GLU A 51 6.76 -6.31 -11.76
N VAL A 52 5.52 -6.05 -12.13
CA VAL A 52 4.59 -5.21 -11.36
C VAL A 52 3.34 -6.03 -11.06
N HIS A 53 3.11 -6.28 -9.78
CA HIS A 53 1.95 -7.01 -9.29
C HIS A 53 0.97 -6.05 -8.65
N TYR A 54 -0.29 -6.06 -9.09
CA TYR A 54 -1.34 -5.21 -8.57
C TYR A 54 -2.54 -6.05 -8.14
N TYR A 55 -2.79 -6.07 -6.84
CA TYR A 55 -3.94 -6.73 -6.23
C TYR A 55 -4.98 -5.71 -5.85
N ALA A 56 -6.01 -5.55 -6.68
CA ALA A 56 -7.11 -4.64 -6.41
C ALA A 56 -8.08 -5.26 -5.38
N LYS A 57 -8.74 -4.37 -4.62
CA LYS A 57 -9.83 -4.76 -3.73
C LYS A 57 -10.87 -5.60 -4.47
N SER A 58 -11.13 -6.79 -3.96
CA SER A 58 -12.17 -7.65 -4.49
C SER A 58 -13.55 -7.04 -4.24
N GLN A 59 -14.32 -6.83 -5.31
CA GLN A 59 -15.72 -6.42 -5.20
C GLN A 59 -16.59 -7.68 -5.00
N GLY A 60 -16.90 -8.00 -3.75
CA GLY A 60 -17.76 -9.12 -3.40
C GLY A 60 -17.33 -9.82 -2.12
N THR A 61 -18.18 -10.69 -1.60
CA THR A 61 -17.81 -11.64 -0.55
C THR A 61 -16.84 -12.66 -1.15
N LEU A 62 -15.57 -12.57 -0.78
CA LEU A 62 -14.62 -13.64 -1.07
C LEU A 62 -15.08 -14.87 -0.29
N ASP A 63 -15.29 -15.97 -0.98
CA ASP A 63 -15.44 -17.25 -0.32
C ASP A 63 -14.08 -17.75 0.22
N ALA A 64 -14.10 -18.76 1.08
CA ALA A 64 -12.89 -19.30 1.68
C ALA A 64 -11.87 -19.80 0.62
N GLY A 65 -12.35 -20.25 -0.53
CA GLY A 65 -11.51 -20.72 -1.63
C GLY A 65 -10.75 -19.58 -2.32
N ALA A 66 -11.40 -18.43 -2.50
CA ALA A 66 -10.74 -17.24 -3.06
C ALA A 66 -9.64 -16.69 -2.14
N PHE A 67 -9.86 -16.78 -0.81
CA PHE A 67 -8.85 -16.41 0.18
C PHE A 67 -7.62 -17.32 0.12
N GLU A 68 -7.83 -18.65 0.12
CA GLU A 68 -6.72 -19.59 0.00
C GLU A 68 -5.93 -19.41 -1.30
N ALA A 69 -6.61 -19.11 -2.42
CA ALA A 69 -5.95 -18.81 -3.69
C ALA A 69 -5.08 -17.55 -3.57
N THR A 70 -5.63 -16.48 -3.00
CA THR A 70 -4.88 -15.23 -2.78
C THR A 70 -3.65 -15.44 -1.90
N LEU A 71 -3.76 -16.24 -0.81
CA LEU A 71 -2.61 -16.56 0.04
C LEU A 71 -1.53 -17.38 -0.69
N ARG A 72 -1.93 -18.30 -1.56
CA ARG A 72 -0.98 -19.03 -2.41
C ARG A 72 -0.28 -18.11 -3.39
N ASP A 73 -1.03 -17.24 -4.05
CA ASP A 73 -0.46 -16.24 -4.98
C ASP A 73 0.56 -15.34 -4.26
N PHE A 74 0.31 -14.97 -3.00
CA PHE A 74 1.28 -14.23 -2.18
C PHE A 74 2.48 -15.09 -1.78
N GLY A 75 2.29 -16.38 -1.49
CA GLY A 75 3.40 -17.31 -1.24
C GLY A 75 4.35 -17.36 -2.43
N ASP A 76 3.81 -17.57 -3.63
CA ASP A 76 4.58 -17.60 -4.87
C ASP A 76 5.21 -16.23 -5.20
N LEU A 77 4.56 -15.13 -4.81
CA LEU A 77 5.04 -13.79 -5.02
C LEU A 77 6.25 -13.47 -4.14
N VAL A 78 6.24 -13.91 -2.88
CA VAL A 78 7.32 -13.68 -1.93
C VAL A 78 8.59 -14.45 -2.34
N GLU A 79 8.46 -15.64 -2.93
CA GLU A 79 9.61 -16.36 -3.45
C GLU A 79 10.20 -15.62 -4.67
N GLY A 80 11.39 -15.00 -4.48
CA GLY A 80 12.09 -14.26 -5.53
C GLY A 80 11.50 -12.88 -5.82
N ALA A 81 11.09 -12.16 -4.78
CA ALA A 81 10.48 -10.84 -4.88
C ALA A 81 11.45 -9.70 -5.22
N ASP A 82 12.77 -9.96 -5.27
CA ASP A 82 13.77 -8.98 -5.71
C ASP A 82 13.44 -8.44 -7.12
N GLY A 83 13.53 -7.12 -7.27
CA GLY A 83 13.19 -6.44 -8.52
C GLY A 83 11.69 -6.35 -8.83
N ARG A 84 10.80 -6.71 -7.89
CA ARG A 84 9.34 -6.61 -8.07
C ARG A 84 8.76 -5.39 -7.36
N LEU A 85 7.73 -4.81 -7.99
CA LEU A 85 6.82 -3.86 -7.36
C LEU A 85 5.50 -4.57 -7.02
N VAL A 86 5.14 -4.56 -5.74
CA VAL A 86 3.93 -5.19 -5.23
C VAL A 86 2.97 -4.12 -4.69
N LEU A 87 1.81 -4.00 -5.30
CA LEU A 87 0.79 -3.03 -4.93
C LEU A 87 -0.49 -3.77 -4.51
N VAL A 88 -0.98 -3.51 -3.30
CA VAL A 88 -2.11 -4.23 -2.72
C VAL A 88 -3.12 -3.26 -2.13
N ASP A 89 -4.37 -3.34 -2.58
CA ASP A 89 -5.48 -2.52 -2.08
C ASP A 89 -6.43 -3.33 -1.21
N GLU A 90 -6.45 -3.03 0.09
CA GLU A 90 -7.38 -3.55 1.10
C GLU A 90 -7.56 -5.09 1.11
N LEU A 91 -6.50 -5.82 1.46
CA LEU A 91 -6.52 -7.28 1.60
C LEU A 91 -7.31 -7.77 2.83
N GLU A 92 -7.51 -6.92 3.82
CA GLU A 92 -8.13 -7.26 5.11
C GLU A 92 -9.61 -7.63 5.07
N SER A 93 -10.30 -7.38 3.96
CA SER A 93 -11.72 -7.71 3.83
C SER A 93 -12.02 -9.22 3.78
N ILE A 94 -10.99 -10.05 3.89
CA ILE A 94 -11.03 -11.48 3.61
C ILE A 94 -11.28 -12.33 4.86
N THR A 95 -10.86 -11.87 6.05
CA THR A 95 -10.99 -12.62 7.30
C THR A 95 -11.16 -11.68 8.51
N GLU A 96 -11.13 -12.23 9.74
CA GLU A 96 -11.19 -11.40 10.93
C GLU A 96 -10.00 -10.43 11.01
N PRO A 97 -10.22 -9.18 11.49
CA PRO A 97 -9.18 -8.14 11.48
C PRO A 97 -7.84 -8.55 12.10
N GLY A 98 -7.88 -9.26 13.23
CA GLY A 98 -6.66 -9.70 13.92
C GLY A 98 -5.88 -10.80 13.16
N ALA A 99 -6.58 -11.67 12.44
CA ALA A 99 -5.95 -12.67 11.58
C ALA A 99 -5.38 -12.02 10.32
N SER A 100 -6.15 -11.13 9.68
CA SER A 100 -5.68 -10.34 8.52
C SER A 100 -4.43 -9.54 8.84
N ALA A 101 -4.38 -8.86 9.99
CA ALA A 101 -3.23 -8.06 10.39
C ALA A 101 -1.95 -8.90 10.50
N LYS A 102 -2.02 -10.10 11.09
CA LYS A 102 -0.88 -11.01 11.22
C LYS A 102 -0.41 -11.54 9.87
N ILE A 103 -1.34 -11.88 8.98
CA ILE A 103 -1.02 -12.35 7.62
C ILE A 103 -0.33 -11.25 6.84
N ILE A 104 -0.88 -10.04 6.85
CA ILE A 104 -0.30 -8.89 6.14
C ILE A 104 1.07 -8.55 6.72
N ALA A 105 1.25 -8.58 8.05
CA ALA A 105 2.54 -8.35 8.69
C ALA A 105 3.59 -9.36 8.20
N GLY A 106 3.26 -10.66 8.18
CA GLY A 106 4.16 -11.70 7.69
C GLY A 106 4.51 -11.56 6.20
N ILE A 107 3.54 -11.15 5.36
CA ILE A 107 3.81 -10.89 3.93
C ILE A 107 4.75 -9.68 3.77
N LEU A 108 4.51 -8.58 4.50
CA LEU A 108 5.36 -7.38 4.45
C LEU A 108 6.78 -7.69 4.93
N GLU A 109 6.94 -8.48 6.00
CA GLU A 109 8.23 -8.92 6.51
C GLU A 109 9.00 -9.73 5.46
N ALA A 110 8.35 -10.72 4.85
CA ALA A 110 8.95 -11.55 3.82
C ALA A 110 9.33 -10.76 2.55
N LEU A 111 8.57 -9.72 2.18
CA LEU A 111 8.92 -8.82 1.08
C LEU A 111 10.10 -7.89 1.45
N ASP A 112 10.14 -7.40 2.69
CA ASP A 112 11.23 -6.56 3.19
C ASP A 112 12.56 -7.32 3.25
N GLU A 113 12.55 -8.58 3.71
CA GLU A 113 13.72 -9.47 3.72
C GLU A 113 14.34 -9.71 2.33
N GLN A 114 13.56 -9.52 1.27
CA GLN A 114 13.99 -9.69 -0.12
C GLN A 114 14.22 -8.36 -0.85
N ASP A 115 14.31 -7.24 -0.13
CA ASP A 115 14.49 -5.90 -0.69
C ASP A 115 13.42 -5.54 -1.77
N ALA A 116 12.22 -6.13 -1.70
CA ALA A 116 11.14 -5.83 -2.61
C ALA A 116 10.52 -4.45 -2.31
N THR A 117 10.09 -3.76 -3.36
CA THR A 117 9.30 -2.54 -3.19
C THR A 117 7.82 -2.89 -3.15
N ALA A 118 7.16 -2.59 -2.02
CA ALA A 118 5.76 -2.94 -1.81
C ALA A 118 4.95 -1.79 -1.19
N VAL A 119 3.71 -1.61 -1.65
CA VAL A 119 2.75 -0.67 -1.03
C VAL A 119 1.46 -1.41 -0.74
N PHE A 120 1.13 -1.51 0.53
CA PHE A 120 -0.11 -2.10 1.01
C PHE A 120 -1.04 -1.01 1.53
N VAL A 121 -2.23 -0.91 0.97
CA VAL A 121 -3.30 -0.07 1.49
C VAL A 121 -4.07 -0.86 2.54
N SER A 122 -4.19 -0.35 3.76
CA SER A 122 -4.93 -1.02 4.82
C SER A 122 -5.51 -0.05 5.84
N HIS A 123 -6.63 -0.45 6.44
CA HIS A 123 -7.23 0.20 7.61
C HIS A 123 -6.68 -0.33 8.94
N LEU A 124 -6.00 -1.48 8.90
CA LEU A 124 -5.47 -2.18 10.07
C LEU A 124 -4.01 -1.83 10.36
N ALA A 125 -3.58 -0.60 9.99
CA ALA A 125 -2.17 -0.22 10.08
C ALA A 125 -1.57 -0.36 11.48
N ARG A 126 -2.35 -0.11 12.54
CA ARG A 126 -1.91 -0.29 13.92
C ARG A 126 -1.71 -1.75 14.25
N GLU A 127 -2.72 -2.55 13.96
CA GLU A 127 -2.74 -3.99 14.22
C GLU A 127 -1.63 -4.70 13.45
N ILE A 128 -1.40 -4.30 12.19
CA ILE A 128 -0.32 -4.82 11.34
C ILE A 128 1.04 -4.44 11.95
N ARG A 129 1.24 -3.18 12.31
CA ARG A 129 2.48 -2.72 12.92
C ARG A 129 2.75 -3.39 14.27
N ASP A 130 1.71 -3.60 15.08
CA ASP A 130 1.83 -4.26 16.38
C ASP A 130 2.06 -5.77 16.25
N ALA A 131 1.73 -6.38 15.10
CA ALA A 131 1.94 -7.79 14.79
C ALA A 131 3.27 -8.05 14.06
N ALA A 132 3.90 -7.04 13.48
CA ALA A 132 5.15 -7.17 12.72
C ALA A 132 6.36 -7.19 13.65
N ASP A 133 7.33 -8.05 13.34
CA ASP A 133 8.61 -8.16 14.07
C ASP A 133 9.70 -7.19 13.54
N PHE A 134 9.35 -6.33 12.57
CA PHE A 134 10.22 -5.32 11.98
C PHE A 134 9.57 -3.93 11.96
N ALA A 135 10.35 -2.89 11.63
CA ALA A 135 9.87 -1.52 11.59
C ALA A 135 9.11 -1.24 10.29
N VAL A 136 7.80 -1.50 10.27
CA VAL A 136 6.94 -1.20 9.12
C VAL A 136 6.87 0.30 8.88
N ALA A 137 7.23 0.74 7.67
CA ALA A 137 7.02 2.11 7.24
C ALA A 137 5.51 2.36 7.05
N VAL A 138 4.96 3.36 7.73
CA VAL A 138 3.54 3.72 7.61
C VAL A 138 3.43 5.14 7.10
N ASP A 139 2.70 5.31 6.00
CA ASP A 139 2.41 6.60 5.39
C ASP A 139 0.90 6.87 5.45
N GLU A 140 0.52 8.12 5.64
CA GLU A 140 -0.89 8.49 5.73
C GLU A 140 -1.18 9.78 4.96
N PRO A 141 -2.22 9.80 4.08
CA PRO A 141 -2.69 11.03 3.47
C PRO A 141 -3.09 12.07 4.53
N SER A 142 -2.64 13.30 4.37
CA SER A 142 -2.84 14.38 5.37
C SER A 142 -4.31 14.71 5.63
N GLY A 143 -5.21 14.34 4.74
CA GLY A 143 -6.63 14.62 4.88
C GLY A 143 -6.96 16.09 4.69
N LEU A 144 -7.43 16.78 5.74
CA LEU A 144 -7.79 18.19 5.71
C LEU A 144 -6.67 19.02 6.31
N ASP A 145 -6.09 19.90 5.51
CA ASP A 145 -5.15 20.93 5.96
C ASP A 145 -5.85 22.32 5.98
N THR A 146 -5.48 23.16 6.91
CA THR A 146 -5.92 24.57 6.93
C THR A 146 -4.84 25.43 6.32
N VAL A 147 -5.11 26.01 5.14
CA VAL A 147 -4.22 26.93 4.46
C VAL A 147 -4.93 28.27 4.33
N ASP A 148 -4.34 29.33 4.87
CA ASP A 148 -4.89 30.70 4.89
C ASP A 148 -6.32 30.80 5.46
N GLY A 149 -6.66 29.94 6.43
CA GLY A 149 -7.99 29.88 7.06
C GLY A 149 -9.05 29.12 6.25
N GLU A 150 -8.69 28.58 5.08
CA GLU A 150 -9.55 27.72 4.29
C GLU A 150 -9.17 26.24 4.49
N LEU A 151 -10.19 25.38 4.60
CA LEU A 151 -9.99 23.92 4.62
C LEU A 151 -9.70 23.43 3.20
N ARG A 152 -8.52 22.86 3.01
CA ARG A 152 -8.11 22.22 1.75
C ARG A 152 -7.85 20.74 1.97
N VAL A 153 -8.31 19.91 1.02
CA VAL A 153 -8.03 18.49 1.03
C VAL A 153 -6.60 18.27 0.51
N ASN A 154 -5.74 17.79 1.39
CA ASN A 154 -4.38 17.37 1.03
C ASN A 154 -4.32 15.85 0.96
N ARG A 155 -4.14 15.30 -0.24
CA ARG A 155 -4.06 13.86 -0.51
C ARG A 155 -2.63 13.34 -0.60
N SER A 156 -1.63 14.19 -0.36
CA SER A 156 -0.23 13.74 -0.36
C SER A 156 0.05 12.93 0.91
N PRO A 157 0.52 11.68 0.79
CA PRO A 157 0.87 10.90 1.97
C PRO A 157 2.05 11.51 2.73
N ARG A 158 1.96 11.53 4.04
CA ARG A 158 3.07 11.93 4.94
C ARG A 158 3.78 10.68 5.41
N LYS A 159 5.09 10.65 5.18
CA LYS A 159 5.95 9.53 5.58
C LYS A 159 6.05 9.41 7.09
N GLY A 160 5.98 8.17 7.57
CA GLY A 160 6.16 7.84 8.99
C GLY A 160 5.06 8.40 9.90
N HIS A 161 3.88 8.77 9.37
CA HIS A 161 2.78 9.34 10.13
C HIS A 161 1.63 8.34 10.21
N LEU A 162 1.23 8.01 11.44
CA LEU A 162 0.01 7.26 11.73
C LEU A 162 -0.90 8.15 12.57
N ALA A 163 -1.97 8.67 11.98
CA ALA A 163 -2.92 9.51 12.70
C ALA A 163 -3.62 8.71 13.80
N ARG A 164 -3.93 9.38 14.90
CA ARG A 164 -4.85 8.85 15.89
C ARG A 164 -6.27 9.07 15.37
N SER A 165 -6.86 8.05 14.77
CA SER A 165 -8.30 8.05 14.55
C SER A 165 -8.97 7.81 15.90
N THR A 166 -9.25 8.89 16.61
CA THR A 166 -10.21 8.86 17.70
C THR A 166 -11.45 9.56 17.16
N PRO A 167 -12.57 8.86 16.91
CA PRO A 167 -13.84 9.54 16.88
C PRO A 167 -14.15 9.90 18.35
N GLU A 168 -14.10 11.16 18.71
CA GLU A 168 -14.91 11.70 19.79
C GLU A 168 -16.28 12.11 19.25
#